data_2679ca994bcd5a950d16e552469baa94
#
_entry.id   2679ca994bcd5a950d16e552469baa94
#
_cell.length_a   1.000
_cell.length_b   1.000
_cell.length_c   1.000
_cell.angle_alpha   90.00
_cell.angle_beta   90.00
_cell.angle_gamma   90.00
#
_symmetry.space_group_name_H-M   'P 1'
#
loop_
_entity.id
_entity.type
_entity.pdbx_description
1 polymer ?
#
loop_
_entity_poly.entity_id
_entity_poly.type
_entity_poly.pdbx_seq_one_letter_code
_entity_poly.pdbx_strand_id
1 'polypeptide(L)'
;TIAPKDVLISKKGSHPTPYDVIQKAADTSNCINIAFLAEGYTESEMEKYINDVKTATDAIFAHEPFLEYKDRFNVIAVKSVSEESGTSVPSKGIWKNTALGSNFDTFHSERYLTTLNLKKVHDWLAGTPYEHIIILVNTDVYGGGGILNYYNLSSTGHKSFKPVIVHEFGHSFAGLADEYAYDWEEIPMYPLDVEPWEANITTLADFNGKWENLIKKGTPIPTPETKDEKKAKNKVGYFEGAGYR
;
A
#
# COMPACT_ATOMS: atom_id res chain seq x y z
N THR A 1 -17.92 -8.72 -20.51
CA THR A 1 -17.29 -8.94 -21.83
C THR A 1 -16.99 -7.57 -22.42
N ILE A 2 -15.72 -7.32 -22.77
CA ILE A 2 -15.32 -6.07 -23.44
C ILE A 2 -15.50 -6.25 -24.93
N ALA A 3 -16.26 -5.36 -25.57
CA ALA A 3 -16.43 -5.37 -27.02
C ALA A 3 -15.25 -4.62 -27.69
N PRO A 4 -14.41 -5.26 -28.52
CA PRO A 4 -13.24 -4.61 -29.10
C PRO A 4 -13.54 -3.39 -30.00
N LYS A 5 -14.79 -3.20 -30.35
CA LYS A 5 -15.29 -2.08 -31.16
C LYS A 5 -16.00 -1.00 -30.34
N ASP A 6 -15.96 -1.09 -29.00
CA ASP A 6 -16.56 -0.10 -28.13
C ASP A 6 -15.89 1.27 -28.36
N VAL A 7 -16.72 2.33 -28.38
CA VAL A 7 -16.27 3.70 -28.61
C VAL A 7 -15.34 4.22 -27.51
N LEU A 8 -15.40 3.62 -26.31
CA LEU A 8 -14.54 3.97 -25.19
C LEU A 8 -13.17 3.31 -25.27
N ILE A 9 -12.96 2.33 -26.18
CA ILE A 9 -11.67 1.68 -26.37
C ILE A 9 -10.82 2.52 -27.32
N SER A 10 -9.74 3.09 -26.79
CA SER A 10 -8.75 3.76 -27.64
C SER A 10 -8.02 2.72 -28.51
N LYS A 11 -8.03 2.94 -29.81
CA LYS A 11 -7.29 2.14 -30.80
C LYS A 11 -5.94 2.76 -31.16
N LYS A 12 -5.57 3.84 -30.51
CA LYS A 12 -4.23 4.42 -30.68
C LYS A 12 -3.24 3.43 -30.07
N GLY A 13 -2.23 3.03 -30.84
CA GLY A 13 -1.14 2.22 -30.31
C GLY A 13 -0.52 2.96 -29.11
N SER A 14 -0.53 2.33 -27.94
CA SER A 14 0.19 2.86 -26.80
C SER A 14 1.65 2.51 -26.96
N HIS A 15 2.52 3.51 -26.98
CA HIS A 15 3.91 3.26 -26.63
C HIS A 15 3.93 3.05 -25.12
N PRO A 16 4.47 1.93 -24.60
CA PRO A 16 4.59 1.75 -23.16
C PRO A 16 5.39 2.91 -22.58
N THR A 17 4.97 3.42 -21.43
CA THR A 17 5.75 4.40 -20.69
C THR A 17 7.13 3.80 -20.38
N PRO A 18 8.23 4.55 -20.52
CA PRO A 18 9.55 4.07 -20.14
C PRO A 18 9.56 3.59 -18.68
N TYR A 19 10.14 2.43 -18.44
CA TYR A 19 10.31 1.89 -17.09
C TYR A 19 11.66 1.20 -16.94
N ASP A 20 12.17 1.17 -15.73
CA ASP A 20 13.34 0.41 -15.34
C ASP A 20 12.91 -0.87 -14.60
N VAL A 21 13.62 -1.98 -14.84
CA VAL A 21 13.43 -3.21 -14.06
C VAL A 21 14.31 -3.11 -12.82
N ILE A 22 13.67 -3.08 -11.65
CA ILE A 22 14.36 -2.96 -10.34
C ILE A 22 14.70 -4.35 -9.81
N GLN A 23 13.76 -5.29 -9.92
CA GLN A 23 13.93 -6.69 -9.54
C GLN A 23 13.27 -7.58 -10.58
N LYS A 24 13.91 -8.69 -10.89
CA LYS A 24 13.38 -9.69 -11.82
C LYS A 24 13.12 -10.99 -11.07
N ALA A 25 11.92 -11.54 -11.23
CA ALA A 25 11.58 -12.86 -10.69
C ALA A 25 12.44 -13.97 -11.32
N ALA A 26 12.64 -15.05 -10.57
CA ALA A 26 13.34 -16.24 -11.07
C ALA A 26 12.58 -16.88 -12.23
N ASP A 27 11.24 -16.93 -12.16
CA ASP A 27 10.35 -17.37 -13.24
C ASP A 27 9.39 -16.25 -13.62
N THR A 28 9.62 -15.61 -14.76
CA THR A 28 8.80 -14.50 -15.26
C THR A 28 7.47 -14.93 -15.87
N SER A 29 7.26 -16.24 -16.09
CA SER A 29 5.98 -16.77 -16.57
C SER A 29 4.99 -17.05 -15.45
N ASN A 30 5.48 -17.10 -14.20
CA ASN A 30 4.69 -17.39 -13.01
C ASN A 30 5.18 -16.51 -11.84
N CYS A 31 5.00 -15.23 -11.95
CA CYS A 31 5.42 -14.24 -10.96
C CYS A 31 4.33 -13.19 -10.72
N ILE A 32 4.50 -12.43 -9.66
CA ILE A 32 3.69 -11.27 -9.33
C ILE A 32 4.43 -10.02 -9.78
N ASN A 33 3.76 -9.14 -10.54
CA ASN A 33 4.35 -7.91 -11.04
C ASN A 33 3.91 -6.73 -10.18
N ILE A 34 4.88 -6.04 -9.56
CA ILE A 34 4.68 -4.79 -8.84
C ILE A 34 5.18 -3.64 -9.71
N ALA A 35 4.30 -2.71 -10.05
CA ALA A 35 4.64 -1.51 -10.77
C ALA A 35 4.63 -0.29 -9.84
N PHE A 36 5.78 0.37 -9.72
CA PHE A 36 5.88 1.66 -9.08
C PHE A 36 5.60 2.77 -10.10
N LEU A 37 4.87 3.80 -9.69
CA LEU A 37 4.62 5.04 -10.44
C LEU A 37 5.24 6.23 -9.73
N ALA A 38 5.85 7.14 -10.50
CA ALA A 38 6.36 8.41 -10.00
C ALA A 38 5.23 9.44 -9.90
N GLU A 39 5.06 10.06 -8.73
CA GLU A 39 4.11 11.16 -8.54
C GLU A 39 4.81 12.37 -7.92
N GLY A 40 4.72 13.52 -8.59
CA GLY A 40 5.43 14.72 -8.17
C GLY A 40 6.95 14.68 -8.37
N TYR A 41 7.45 13.80 -9.22
CA TYR A 41 8.84 13.81 -9.67
C TYR A 41 8.92 14.40 -11.07
N THR A 42 9.70 15.46 -11.23
CA THR A 42 10.03 16.05 -12.54
C THR A 42 11.07 15.20 -13.26
N GLU A 43 11.32 15.50 -14.55
CA GLU A 43 12.34 14.81 -15.35
C GLU A 43 13.71 14.82 -14.65
N SER A 44 14.09 15.94 -14.05
CA SER A 44 15.39 16.07 -13.34
C SER A 44 15.44 15.29 -12.02
N GLU A 45 14.30 14.80 -11.50
CA GLU A 45 14.19 14.04 -10.27
C GLU A 45 14.02 12.53 -10.49
N MET A 46 14.08 12.05 -11.74
CA MET A 46 13.90 10.62 -12.04
C MET A 46 14.97 9.72 -11.43
N GLU A 47 16.19 10.20 -11.23
CA GLU A 47 17.22 9.44 -10.52
C GLU A 47 16.86 9.27 -9.03
N LYS A 48 16.34 10.34 -8.40
CA LYS A 48 15.81 10.27 -7.03
C LYS A 48 14.67 9.26 -6.95
N TYR A 49 13.71 9.32 -7.89
CA TYR A 49 12.61 8.38 -7.95
C TYR A 49 13.08 6.92 -8.00
N ILE A 50 14.04 6.59 -8.85
CA ILE A 50 14.58 5.23 -8.96
C ILE A 50 15.23 4.78 -7.63
N ASN A 51 15.91 5.67 -6.93
CA ASN A 51 16.50 5.38 -5.61
C ASN A 51 15.41 5.18 -4.54
N ASP A 52 14.34 5.96 -4.59
CA ASP A 52 13.19 5.80 -3.70
C ASP A 52 12.48 4.46 -3.96
N VAL A 53 12.32 4.03 -5.22
CA VAL A 53 11.77 2.70 -5.56
C VAL A 53 12.64 1.57 -5.02
N LYS A 54 13.97 1.65 -5.15
CA LYS A 54 14.89 0.65 -4.56
C LYS A 54 14.72 0.59 -3.05
N THR A 55 14.64 1.75 -2.38
CA THR A 55 14.45 1.84 -0.93
C THR A 55 13.13 1.22 -0.49
N ALA A 56 12.03 1.47 -1.22
CA ALA A 56 10.72 0.86 -0.97
C ALA A 56 10.75 -0.66 -1.18
N THR A 57 11.36 -1.10 -2.28
CA THR A 57 11.53 -2.52 -2.61
C THR A 57 12.28 -3.25 -1.51
N ASP A 58 13.43 -2.72 -1.09
CA ASP A 58 14.23 -3.29 -0.01
C ASP A 58 13.46 -3.33 1.33
N ALA A 59 12.66 -2.29 1.63
CA ALA A 59 11.85 -2.25 2.84
C ALA A 59 10.76 -3.32 2.83
N ILE A 60 10.03 -3.51 1.73
CA ILE A 60 8.99 -4.53 1.59
C ILE A 60 9.60 -5.92 1.72
N PHE A 61 10.67 -6.22 0.98
CA PHE A 61 11.30 -7.54 0.96
C PHE A 61 12.26 -7.82 2.13
N ALA A 62 12.33 -6.92 3.10
CA ALA A 62 12.97 -7.19 4.39
C ALA A 62 12.04 -7.87 5.41
N HIS A 63 10.74 -7.99 5.10
CA HIS A 63 9.71 -8.54 6.00
C HIS A 63 9.16 -9.87 5.50
N GLU A 64 8.93 -10.80 6.42
CA GLU A 64 8.19 -12.03 6.12
C GLU A 64 6.69 -11.73 5.90
N PRO A 65 6.01 -12.46 4.99
CA PRO A 65 6.53 -13.58 4.17
C PRO A 65 7.25 -13.14 2.88
N PHE A 66 7.32 -11.84 2.57
CA PHE A 66 7.87 -11.33 1.31
C PHE A 66 9.36 -11.63 1.14
N LEU A 67 10.12 -11.70 2.24
CA LEU A 67 11.53 -12.08 2.21
C LEU A 67 11.73 -13.49 1.67
N GLU A 68 10.93 -14.46 2.14
CA GLU A 68 10.97 -15.85 1.68
C GLU A 68 10.58 -15.99 0.21
N TYR A 69 9.57 -15.20 -0.24
CA TYR A 69 9.04 -15.29 -1.60
C TYR A 69 9.60 -14.22 -2.55
N LYS A 70 10.68 -13.55 -2.19
CA LYS A 70 11.26 -12.44 -2.97
C LYS A 70 11.44 -12.77 -4.45
N ASP A 71 11.91 -13.98 -4.76
CA ASP A 71 12.17 -14.44 -6.12
C ASP A 71 10.90 -14.69 -6.97
N ARG A 72 9.72 -14.54 -6.37
CA ARG A 72 8.43 -14.64 -7.06
C ARG A 72 7.93 -13.29 -7.58
N PHE A 73 8.65 -12.20 -7.34
CA PHE A 73 8.22 -10.86 -7.71
C PHE A 73 9.08 -10.23 -8.78
N ASN A 74 8.44 -9.69 -9.81
CA ASN A 74 9.01 -8.66 -10.66
C ASN A 74 8.67 -7.29 -10.08
N VAL A 75 9.62 -6.37 -10.09
CA VAL A 75 9.43 -4.98 -9.68
C VAL A 75 9.91 -4.06 -10.80
N ILE A 76 9.03 -3.21 -11.28
CA ILE A 76 9.32 -2.20 -12.29
C ILE A 76 9.06 -0.79 -11.77
N ALA A 77 9.87 0.16 -12.22
CA ALA A 77 9.73 1.58 -11.93
C ALA A 77 9.29 2.33 -13.19
N VAL A 78 8.02 2.68 -13.27
CA VAL A 78 7.43 3.37 -14.41
C VAL A 78 7.66 4.87 -14.26
N LYS A 79 8.24 5.51 -15.29
CA LYS A 79 8.66 6.91 -15.25
C LYS A 79 7.51 7.85 -15.65
N SER A 80 6.53 7.99 -14.75
CA SER A 80 5.42 8.95 -14.90
C SER A 80 5.86 10.35 -14.47
N VAL A 81 6.46 11.07 -15.41
CA VAL A 81 7.06 12.39 -15.15
C VAL A 81 5.99 13.44 -14.89
N SER A 82 6.16 14.20 -13.81
CA SER A 82 5.31 15.34 -13.44
C SER A 82 5.87 16.66 -13.98
N GLU A 83 4.99 17.62 -14.27
CA GLU A 83 5.39 18.97 -14.66
C GLU A 83 5.94 19.76 -13.46
N GLU A 84 5.41 19.48 -12.25
CA GLU A 84 5.82 20.13 -11.01
C GLU A 84 6.24 19.10 -9.96
N SER A 85 7.24 19.46 -9.15
CA SER A 85 7.69 18.67 -8.02
C SER A 85 6.74 18.78 -6.83
N GLY A 86 6.50 17.67 -6.13
CA GLY A 86 5.66 17.61 -4.94
C GLY A 86 4.23 17.15 -5.20
N THR A 87 3.31 17.53 -4.34
CA THR A 87 1.88 17.19 -4.40
C THR A 87 1.01 18.33 -3.90
N SER A 88 -0.28 18.27 -4.22
CA SER A 88 -1.22 19.29 -3.77
C SER A 88 -1.57 19.13 -2.28
N VAL A 89 -1.72 20.26 -1.58
CA VAL A 89 -2.19 20.36 -0.20
C VAL A 89 -3.29 21.40 -0.14
N PRO A 90 -4.54 21.03 -0.44
CA PRO A 90 -5.67 21.96 -0.59
C PRO A 90 -5.90 22.84 0.63
N SER A 91 -5.81 22.30 1.84
CA SER A 91 -5.95 23.06 3.11
C SER A 91 -4.95 24.21 3.27
N LYS A 92 -3.81 24.13 2.55
CA LYS A 92 -2.78 25.18 2.53
C LYS A 92 -2.81 26.02 1.25
N GLY A 93 -3.80 25.81 0.38
CA GLY A 93 -3.90 26.48 -0.91
C GLY A 93 -2.80 26.11 -1.89
N ILE A 94 -2.11 24.98 -1.68
CA ILE A 94 -1.04 24.51 -2.56
C ILE A 94 -1.64 23.57 -3.59
N TRP A 95 -1.49 23.94 -4.86
CA TRP A 95 -1.93 23.15 -6.01
C TRP A 95 -0.75 22.85 -6.92
N LYS A 96 -0.63 21.60 -7.36
CA LYS A 96 0.47 21.12 -8.18
C LYS A 96 -0.04 20.37 -9.40
N ASN A 97 0.58 20.64 -10.55
CA ASN A 97 0.32 19.87 -11.79
C ASN A 97 1.26 18.67 -11.86
N THR A 98 0.76 17.55 -11.35
CA THR A 98 1.54 16.32 -11.26
C THR A 98 0.98 15.22 -12.17
N ALA A 99 1.77 14.18 -12.41
CA ALA A 99 1.44 13.10 -13.34
C ALA A 99 0.10 12.43 -13.01
N LEU A 100 -0.17 12.19 -11.74
CA LEU A 100 -1.37 11.51 -11.27
C LEU A 100 -2.34 12.43 -10.53
N GLY A 101 -1.94 13.68 -10.23
CA GLY A 101 -2.77 14.66 -9.54
C GLY A 101 -3.14 14.24 -8.13
N SER A 102 -2.18 13.72 -7.38
CA SER A 102 -2.37 13.37 -5.98
C SER A 102 -2.56 14.61 -5.10
N ASN A 103 -3.30 14.44 -4.02
CA ASN A 103 -3.51 15.48 -3.03
C ASN A 103 -3.68 14.91 -1.62
N PHE A 104 -3.27 15.71 -0.64
CA PHE A 104 -3.65 15.56 0.76
C PHE A 104 -5.10 16.01 1.01
N ASP A 105 -5.51 15.98 2.25
CA ASP A 105 -6.84 16.42 2.72
C ASP A 105 -8.01 15.58 2.17
N THR A 106 -7.74 14.39 1.65
CA THR A 106 -8.79 13.45 1.23
C THR A 106 -9.61 13.02 2.44
N PHE A 107 -10.92 12.93 2.28
CA PHE A 107 -11.87 12.65 3.37
C PHE A 107 -11.78 13.63 4.55
N HIS A 108 -11.38 14.87 4.28
CA HIS A 108 -11.19 15.93 5.31
C HIS A 108 -10.14 15.59 6.38
N SER A 109 -9.20 14.72 6.06
CA SER A 109 -8.09 14.36 6.94
C SER A 109 -6.75 14.78 6.32
N GLU A 110 -5.99 15.59 7.04
CA GLU A 110 -4.71 16.15 6.56
C GLU A 110 -3.66 15.10 6.18
N ARG A 111 -3.73 13.91 6.75
CA ARG A 111 -2.78 12.83 6.50
C ARG A 111 -3.14 11.91 5.33
N TYR A 112 -4.42 11.92 4.91
CA TYR A 112 -4.83 11.07 3.81
C TYR A 112 -4.39 11.65 2.48
N LEU A 113 -3.49 10.91 1.84
CA LEU A 113 -2.92 11.21 0.54
C LEU A 113 -3.48 10.22 -0.48
N THR A 114 -4.16 10.70 -1.51
CA THR A 114 -4.77 9.86 -2.54
C THR A 114 -4.67 10.50 -3.92
N THR A 115 -5.02 9.74 -4.95
CA THR A 115 -5.38 10.26 -6.26
C THR A 115 -6.73 9.71 -6.72
N LEU A 116 -7.59 10.59 -7.23
CA LEU A 116 -8.86 10.22 -7.86
C LEU A 116 -8.73 10.09 -9.39
N ASN A 117 -7.57 10.35 -9.96
CA ASN A 117 -7.31 10.31 -11.40
C ASN A 117 -6.94 8.90 -11.89
N LEU A 118 -7.81 7.94 -11.62
CA LEU A 118 -7.58 6.53 -11.91
C LEU A 118 -7.28 6.24 -13.37
N LYS A 119 -7.95 6.98 -14.26
CA LYS A 119 -7.67 6.87 -15.68
C LYS A 119 -6.21 7.20 -15.98
N LYS A 120 -5.64 8.26 -15.39
CA LYS A 120 -4.22 8.61 -15.56
C LYS A 120 -3.30 7.52 -15.03
N VAL A 121 -3.62 6.93 -13.86
CA VAL A 121 -2.85 5.81 -13.29
C VAL A 121 -2.74 4.67 -14.30
N HIS A 122 -3.87 4.23 -14.86
CA HIS A 122 -3.88 3.14 -15.84
C HIS A 122 -3.34 3.53 -17.20
N ASP A 123 -3.48 4.79 -17.62
CA ASP A 123 -2.87 5.28 -18.88
C ASP A 123 -1.34 5.21 -18.80
N TRP A 124 -0.73 5.58 -17.66
CA TRP A 124 0.71 5.46 -17.43
C TRP A 124 1.20 4.02 -17.37
N LEU A 125 0.37 3.09 -16.90
CA LEU A 125 0.69 1.66 -16.81
C LEU A 125 0.39 0.90 -18.11
N ALA A 126 -0.25 1.53 -19.09
CA ALA A 126 -0.62 0.87 -20.33
C ALA A 126 0.58 0.25 -21.07
N GLY A 127 0.51 -1.05 -21.30
CA GLY A 127 1.58 -1.82 -21.97
C GLY A 127 2.72 -2.26 -21.06
N THR A 128 2.63 -2.03 -19.73
CA THR A 128 3.56 -2.56 -18.73
C THR A 128 2.95 -3.77 -18.02
N PRO A 129 3.76 -4.71 -17.50
CA PRO A 129 3.24 -5.79 -16.67
C PRO A 129 2.97 -5.29 -15.26
N TYR A 130 1.75 -5.45 -14.73
CA TYR A 130 1.43 -5.13 -13.33
C TYR A 130 0.21 -5.92 -12.82
N GLU A 131 0.25 -6.34 -11.58
CA GLU A 131 -0.86 -6.81 -10.76
C GLU A 131 -1.06 -5.88 -9.56
N HIS A 132 0.03 -5.34 -9.00
CA HIS A 132 0.00 -4.42 -7.88
C HIS A 132 0.62 -3.08 -8.25
N ILE A 133 -0.02 -1.99 -7.82
CA ILE A 133 0.35 -0.61 -8.13
C ILE A 133 0.80 0.08 -6.86
N ILE A 134 2.01 0.62 -6.87
CA ILE A 134 2.54 1.46 -5.79
C ILE A 134 2.89 2.83 -6.36
N ILE A 135 2.35 3.88 -5.76
CA ILE A 135 2.59 5.26 -6.17
C ILE A 135 3.50 5.91 -5.13
N LEU A 136 4.71 6.29 -5.54
CA LEU A 136 5.63 7.04 -4.70
C LEU A 136 5.44 8.54 -4.93
N VAL A 137 5.17 9.27 -3.86
CA VAL A 137 4.92 10.72 -3.90
C VAL A 137 6.11 11.49 -3.37
N ASN A 138 6.64 12.38 -4.19
CA ASN A 138 7.79 13.22 -3.87
C ASN A 138 7.42 14.36 -2.91
N THR A 139 7.27 14.03 -1.64
CA THR A 139 6.93 15.01 -0.59
C THR A 139 7.51 14.60 0.75
N ASP A 140 7.87 15.58 1.59
CA ASP A 140 8.34 15.39 2.96
C ASP A 140 7.19 15.32 3.98
N VAL A 141 5.97 15.64 3.55
CA VAL A 141 4.79 15.57 4.42
C VAL A 141 4.40 14.13 4.66
N TYR A 142 4.14 13.77 5.93
CA TYR A 142 3.68 12.43 6.29
C TYR A 142 2.35 12.11 5.60
N GLY A 143 2.29 10.98 4.92
CA GLY A 143 1.05 10.47 4.32
C GLY A 143 1.26 9.14 3.63
N GLY A 144 0.19 8.40 3.58
CA GLY A 144 0.09 7.11 2.91
C GLY A 144 -1.37 6.71 2.76
N GLY A 145 -1.60 5.63 2.05
CA GLY A 145 -2.91 5.00 1.88
C GLY A 145 -2.79 3.74 1.05
N GLY A 146 -3.34 2.63 1.55
CA GLY A 146 -3.38 1.35 0.85
C GLY A 146 -4.82 0.89 0.64
N ILE A 147 -5.21 0.61 -0.60
CA ILE A 147 -6.56 0.15 -0.94
C ILE A 147 -6.43 -1.24 -1.56
N LEU A 148 -7.08 -2.23 -0.94
CA LEU A 148 -7.04 -3.62 -1.38
C LEU A 148 -7.40 -3.76 -2.86
N ASN A 149 -6.58 -4.53 -3.59
CA ASN A 149 -6.74 -4.79 -5.03
C ASN A 149 -6.80 -3.53 -5.89
N TYR A 150 -6.20 -2.42 -5.42
CA TYR A 150 -6.24 -1.16 -6.13
C TYR A 150 -4.86 -0.54 -6.24
N TYR A 151 -4.49 0.37 -5.35
CA TYR A 151 -3.13 0.92 -5.27
C TYR A 151 -2.73 1.22 -3.82
N ASN A 152 -1.44 1.34 -3.63
CA ASN A 152 -0.82 1.87 -2.43
C ASN A 152 -0.10 3.17 -2.81
N LEU A 153 -0.10 4.15 -1.91
CA LEU A 153 0.45 5.47 -2.12
C LEU A 153 1.22 5.89 -0.88
N SER A 154 2.48 6.36 -1.03
CA SER A 154 3.34 6.71 0.12
C SER A 154 4.24 7.89 -0.17
N SER A 155 4.39 8.76 0.83
CA SER A 155 5.34 9.89 0.81
C SER A 155 6.77 9.41 0.99
N THR A 156 7.71 9.81 0.12
CA THR A 156 9.08 9.29 0.12
C THR A 156 10.07 10.13 0.92
N GLY A 157 9.82 11.43 1.09
CA GLY A 157 10.72 12.34 1.82
C GLY A 157 10.56 12.29 3.35
N HIS A 158 9.48 11.69 3.88
CA HIS A 158 9.26 11.61 5.30
C HIS A 158 10.12 10.50 5.96
N LYS A 159 10.60 10.76 7.19
CA LYS A 159 11.44 9.81 7.97
C LYS A 159 10.81 8.43 8.18
N SER A 160 9.48 8.35 8.16
CA SER A 160 8.71 7.11 8.31
C SER A 160 8.40 6.42 6.97
N PHE A 161 9.05 6.81 5.87
CA PHE A 161 8.77 6.24 4.55
C PHE A 161 8.81 4.70 4.54
N LYS A 162 9.90 4.10 5.07
CA LYS A 162 10.07 2.64 5.07
C LYS A 162 8.97 1.89 5.84
N PRO A 163 8.64 2.22 7.11
CA PRO A 163 7.55 1.54 7.79
C PRO A 163 6.18 1.82 7.15
N VAL A 164 5.93 3.03 6.64
CA VAL A 164 4.65 3.37 5.99
C VAL A 164 4.46 2.56 4.72
N ILE A 165 5.45 2.48 3.82
CA ILE A 165 5.29 1.72 2.58
C ILE A 165 5.01 0.23 2.82
N VAL A 166 5.58 -0.37 3.87
CA VAL A 166 5.32 -1.76 4.26
C VAL A 166 3.91 -1.90 4.82
N HIS A 167 3.47 -0.97 5.66
CA HIS A 167 2.13 -0.93 6.24
C HIS A 167 1.05 -0.82 5.16
N GLU A 168 1.16 0.17 4.27
CA GLU A 168 0.22 0.38 3.18
C GLU A 168 0.23 -0.79 2.16
N PHE A 169 1.37 -1.46 2.01
CA PHE A 169 1.44 -2.67 1.19
C PHE A 169 0.68 -3.84 1.83
N GLY A 170 0.69 -3.93 3.15
CA GLY A 170 -0.15 -4.89 3.89
C GLY A 170 -1.63 -4.73 3.58
N HIS A 171 -2.14 -3.50 3.56
CA HIS A 171 -3.53 -3.21 3.17
C HIS A 171 -3.79 -3.54 1.70
N SER A 172 -2.99 -3.01 0.79
CA SER A 172 -3.27 -3.09 -0.65
C SER A 172 -3.04 -4.48 -1.23
N PHE A 173 -2.07 -5.23 -0.73
CA PHE A 173 -1.70 -6.56 -1.20
C PHE A 173 -2.48 -7.68 -0.51
N ALA A 174 -2.56 -7.64 0.82
CA ALA A 174 -3.10 -8.73 1.63
C ALA A 174 -4.46 -8.42 2.26
N GLY A 175 -4.98 -7.19 2.15
CA GLY A 175 -6.24 -6.78 2.75
C GLY A 175 -6.20 -6.80 4.28
N LEU A 176 -5.04 -6.50 4.87
CA LEU A 176 -4.93 -6.41 6.32
C LEU A 176 -5.60 -5.13 6.82
N ALA A 177 -6.25 -5.22 7.96
CA ALA A 177 -6.78 -4.07 8.67
C ALA A 177 -5.70 -3.37 9.50
N ASP A 178 -5.96 -2.12 9.88
CA ASP A 178 -5.26 -1.46 10.97
C ASP A 178 -5.50 -2.22 12.27
N GLU A 179 -4.43 -2.57 12.97
CA GLU A 179 -4.52 -3.30 14.24
C GLU A 179 -4.61 -2.36 15.45
N TYR A 180 -4.31 -1.08 15.25
CA TYR A 180 -4.38 -0.07 16.31
C TYR A 180 -5.80 0.49 16.43
N ALA A 181 -6.17 0.88 17.64
CA ALA A 181 -7.31 1.73 17.95
C ALA A 181 -6.81 2.93 18.75
N TYR A 182 -7.53 4.03 18.67
CA TYR A 182 -7.20 5.22 19.44
C TYR A 182 -8.12 5.29 20.68
N ASP A 183 -7.57 5.60 21.85
CA ASP A 183 -8.29 5.70 23.12
C ASP A 183 -9.43 6.74 23.11
N TRP A 184 -9.43 7.65 22.12
CA TRP A 184 -10.46 8.69 21.94
C TRP A 184 -11.57 8.29 20.97
N GLU A 185 -11.52 7.10 20.38
CA GLU A 185 -12.59 6.58 19.51
C GLU A 185 -13.74 6.06 20.37
N GLU A 186 -14.86 6.81 20.40
CA GLU A 186 -16.06 6.46 21.17
C GLU A 186 -16.85 5.29 20.57
N ILE A 187 -16.63 4.98 19.29
CA ILE A 187 -17.34 3.93 18.54
C ILE A 187 -16.34 2.87 18.12
N PRO A 188 -16.59 1.59 18.45
CA PRO A 188 -15.77 0.49 17.93
C PRO A 188 -15.70 0.52 16.39
N MET A 189 -14.52 0.34 15.83
CA MET A 189 -14.31 0.32 14.37
C MET A 189 -15.18 -0.76 13.70
N TYR A 190 -15.43 -1.87 14.40
CA TYR A 190 -16.28 -2.97 13.94
C TYR A 190 -17.43 -3.25 14.94
N PRO A 191 -18.67 -3.50 14.44
CA PRO A 191 -19.74 -4.00 15.30
C PRO A 191 -19.33 -5.31 15.98
N LEU A 192 -19.61 -5.46 17.28
CA LEU A 192 -19.14 -6.60 18.07
C LEU A 192 -19.80 -7.94 17.70
N ASP A 193 -20.90 -7.90 16.95
CA ASP A 193 -21.65 -9.05 16.45
C ASP A 193 -21.34 -9.41 14.99
N VAL A 194 -20.41 -8.69 14.37
CA VAL A 194 -19.98 -8.93 12.99
C VAL A 194 -18.50 -9.27 12.96
N GLU A 195 -18.15 -10.40 12.38
CA GLU A 195 -16.75 -10.76 12.16
C GLU A 195 -16.17 -9.95 11.02
N PRO A 196 -15.03 -9.22 11.21
CA PRO A 196 -14.32 -8.56 10.14
C PRO A 196 -13.84 -9.55 9.08
N TRP A 197 -13.88 -9.17 7.82
CA TRP A 197 -13.38 -10.03 6.74
C TRP A 197 -11.84 -10.06 6.69
N GLU A 198 -11.17 -9.09 7.28
CA GLU A 198 -9.72 -8.99 7.33
C GLU A 198 -9.13 -10.12 8.20
N ALA A 199 -8.04 -10.70 7.71
CA ALA A 199 -7.49 -11.91 8.31
C ALA A 199 -6.77 -11.68 9.65
N ASN A 200 -6.30 -10.47 9.91
CA ASN A 200 -5.45 -10.11 11.05
C ASN A 200 -6.20 -9.55 12.26
N ILE A 201 -7.51 -9.36 12.18
CA ILE A 201 -8.35 -8.86 13.29
C ILE A 201 -9.58 -9.74 13.46
N THR A 202 -10.17 -9.74 14.67
CA THR A 202 -11.40 -10.47 14.99
C THR A 202 -12.23 -9.75 16.05
N THR A 203 -13.55 -9.86 15.97
CA THR A 203 -14.49 -9.52 17.04
C THR A 203 -14.86 -10.75 17.88
N LEU A 204 -14.36 -11.94 17.54
CA LEU A 204 -14.73 -13.24 18.07
C LEU A 204 -16.17 -13.68 17.72
N ALA A 205 -16.84 -12.98 16.82
CA ALA A 205 -18.18 -13.36 16.36
C ALA A 205 -18.13 -14.65 15.51
N ASP A 206 -17.13 -14.76 14.63
CA ASP A 206 -16.80 -15.98 13.86
C ASP A 206 -15.30 -16.06 13.61
N PHE A 207 -14.56 -16.47 14.62
CA PHE A 207 -13.09 -16.53 14.57
C PHE A 207 -12.56 -17.71 13.74
N ASN A 208 -13.44 -18.61 13.30
CA ASN A 208 -13.06 -19.80 12.53
C ASN A 208 -12.35 -19.42 11.23
N GLY A 209 -11.25 -20.11 10.94
CA GLY A 209 -10.46 -19.88 9.71
C GLY A 209 -9.41 -18.77 9.81
N LYS A 210 -9.34 -18.00 10.90
CA LYS A 210 -8.26 -17.05 11.16
C LYS A 210 -7.09 -17.76 11.88
N TRP A 211 -6.58 -17.24 13.00
CA TRP A 211 -5.47 -17.86 13.74
C TRP A 211 -5.92 -18.67 14.98
N GLU A 212 -7.19 -19.05 15.07
CA GLU A 212 -7.75 -19.81 16.18
C GLU A 212 -6.94 -21.10 16.47
N ASN A 213 -6.52 -21.80 15.42
CA ASN A 213 -5.74 -23.04 15.53
C ASN A 213 -4.33 -22.84 16.12
N LEU A 214 -3.84 -21.61 16.18
CA LEU A 214 -2.56 -21.28 16.81
C LEU A 214 -2.71 -20.90 18.29
N ILE A 215 -3.94 -20.68 18.77
CA ILE A 215 -4.23 -20.30 20.14
C ILE A 215 -4.12 -21.50 21.08
N LYS A 216 -3.35 -21.35 22.14
CA LYS A 216 -3.25 -22.37 23.19
C LYS A 216 -4.49 -22.36 24.07
N LYS A 217 -4.98 -23.55 24.45
CA LYS A 217 -6.11 -23.67 25.39
C LYS A 217 -5.83 -22.93 26.70
N GLY A 218 -6.74 -22.05 27.09
CA GLY A 218 -6.63 -21.24 28.30
C GLY A 218 -5.90 -19.91 28.11
N THR A 219 -5.61 -19.53 26.87
CA THR A 219 -5.14 -18.14 26.56
C THR A 219 -6.22 -17.15 26.98
N PRO A 220 -5.90 -16.15 27.83
CA PRO A 220 -6.88 -15.18 28.29
C PRO A 220 -7.34 -14.24 27.19
N ILE A 221 -8.58 -13.74 27.30
CA ILE A 221 -9.19 -12.76 26.42
C ILE A 221 -9.61 -11.53 27.28
N PRO A 222 -9.02 -10.34 27.07
CA PRO A 222 -7.86 -10.08 26.20
C PRO A 222 -6.58 -10.76 26.73
N THR A 223 -5.64 -11.01 25.81
CA THR A 223 -4.32 -11.51 26.18
C THR A 223 -3.47 -10.33 26.65
N PRO A 224 -2.92 -10.36 27.87
CA PRO A 224 -2.08 -9.26 28.34
C PRO A 224 -0.84 -9.05 27.48
N GLU A 225 -0.59 -7.82 27.06
CA GLU A 225 0.65 -7.47 26.40
C GLU A 225 1.84 -7.62 27.36
N THR A 226 2.97 -8.06 26.83
CA THR A 226 4.21 -8.16 27.61
C THR A 226 5.17 -7.07 27.15
N LYS A 227 5.78 -6.38 28.13
CA LYS A 227 6.84 -5.38 27.89
C LYS A 227 8.15 -6.02 27.39
N ASP A 228 8.26 -7.34 27.46
CA ASP A 228 9.41 -8.10 26.98
C ASP A 228 9.19 -8.46 25.50
N GLU A 229 9.76 -7.66 24.60
CA GLU A 229 9.64 -7.85 23.15
C GLU A 229 10.04 -9.27 22.67
N LYS A 230 11.01 -9.92 23.35
CA LYS A 230 11.40 -11.29 22.98
C LYS A 230 10.33 -12.31 23.33
N LYS A 231 9.56 -12.07 24.40
CA LYS A 231 8.42 -12.92 24.76
C LYS A 231 7.19 -12.60 23.93
N ALA A 232 6.98 -11.33 23.58
CA ALA A 232 5.88 -10.91 22.73
C ALA A 232 5.93 -11.56 21.32
N LYS A 233 7.11 -11.58 20.68
CA LYS A 233 7.29 -12.11 19.31
C LYS A 233 6.89 -13.58 19.13
N ASN A 234 6.85 -14.36 20.22
CA ASN A 234 6.53 -15.79 20.16
C ASN A 234 5.17 -16.12 20.79
N LYS A 235 4.37 -15.12 21.10
CA LYS A 235 3.10 -15.32 21.78
C LYS A 235 1.93 -15.01 20.85
N VAL A 236 1.15 -16.03 20.50
CA VAL A 236 -0.12 -15.88 19.81
C VAL A 236 -1.21 -15.71 20.86
N GLY A 237 -2.13 -14.76 20.66
CA GLY A 237 -3.17 -14.43 21.63
C GLY A 237 -4.30 -13.63 21.00
N TYR A 238 -5.05 -12.96 21.88
CA TYR A 238 -6.15 -12.02 21.57
C TYR A 238 -5.77 -10.65 22.13
N PHE A 239 -4.91 -9.93 21.44
CA PHE A 239 -4.44 -8.62 21.89
C PHE A 239 -5.45 -7.54 21.54
N GLU A 240 -5.69 -6.61 22.43
CA GLU A 240 -6.59 -5.47 22.18
C GLU A 240 -6.04 -4.56 21.09
N GLY A 241 -6.94 -4.05 20.25
CA GLY A 241 -6.66 -3.15 19.15
C GLY A 241 -7.96 -2.73 18.49
N ALA A 242 -7.99 -2.68 17.16
CA ALA A 242 -9.23 -2.50 16.39
C ALA A 242 -10.08 -3.79 16.41
N GLY A 243 -10.54 -4.20 17.57
CA GLY A 243 -11.02 -5.53 17.90
C GLY A 243 -9.91 -6.31 18.61
N TYR A 244 -9.77 -7.61 18.32
CA TYR A 244 -8.60 -8.40 18.73
C TYR A 244 -7.72 -8.68 17.53
N ARG A 245 -6.40 -8.68 17.71
CA ARG A 245 -5.36 -8.89 16.71
C ARG A 245 -4.36 -9.95 17.15
#